data_7fbb67abe87b00dddffe9b40c0a599e0
#
_entry.id   7fbb67abe87b00dddffe9b40c0a599e0
#
_cell.length_a   1.000
_cell.length_b   1.000
_cell.length_c   1.000
_cell.angle_alpha   90.00
_cell.angle_beta   90.00
_cell.angle_gamma   90.00
#
_symmetry.space_group_name_H-M   'P 1'
#
loop_
_entity.id
_entity.type
_entity.pdbx_description
1 polymer ?
#
loop_
_entity_poly.entity_id
_entity_poly.type
_entity_poly.pdbx_seq_one_letter_code
_entity_poly.pdbx_strand_id
1 'polypeptide(L)'
;MEINNRKAKYDFDIEDTIECGIVLTGTEVKSIRDGRANLKDSYAIIRNNEVFLVNTHISHYEQGNIFNHDETRSRKLLLHKKEILKINDKISQQGLTLVPLKMYFKK
;
A
#
# COMPACT_ATOMS: atom_id res chain seq x y z
N MET A 1 12.94 9.51 -1.97
CA MET A 1 11.52 9.96 -2.04
C MET A 1 10.65 9.10 -1.15
N GLU A 2 9.85 9.73 -0.32
CA GLU A 2 8.85 9.06 0.53
C GLU A 2 7.48 9.65 0.32
N ILE A 3 6.48 8.79 0.27
CA ILE A 3 5.07 9.18 0.28
C ILE A 3 4.54 8.84 1.67
N ASN A 4 4.12 9.84 2.42
CA ASN A 4 3.66 9.66 3.80
C ASN A 4 2.15 9.75 3.91
N ASN A 5 1.58 8.98 4.83
CA ASN A 5 0.17 9.04 5.19
C ASN A 5 0.04 9.73 6.55
N ARG A 6 0.05 11.05 6.53
CA ARG A 6 -0.01 11.84 7.77
C ARG A 6 -1.33 11.65 8.52
N LYS A 7 -2.42 11.52 7.77
CA LYS A 7 -3.75 11.38 8.36
C LYS A 7 -3.91 10.09 9.17
N ALA A 8 -3.26 9.00 8.73
CA ALA A 8 -3.35 7.73 9.44
C ALA A 8 -2.85 7.82 10.88
N LYS A 9 -1.84 8.63 11.13
CA LYS A 9 -1.28 8.82 12.48
C LYS A 9 -2.22 9.59 13.41
N TYR A 10 -3.09 10.42 12.84
CA TYR A 10 -4.13 11.13 13.60
C TYR A 10 -5.36 10.26 13.83
N ASP A 11 -5.75 9.50 12.81
CA ASP A 11 -7.02 8.76 12.82
C ASP A 11 -6.93 7.42 13.55
N PHE A 12 -5.73 6.85 13.68
CA PHE A 12 -5.53 5.51 14.23
C PHE A 12 -4.43 5.48 15.29
N ASP A 13 -4.66 4.64 16.31
CA ASP A 13 -3.60 4.25 17.24
C ASP A 13 -2.79 3.13 16.58
N ILE A 14 -1.53 3.41 16.30
CA ILE A 14 -0.66 2.44 15.62
C ILE A 14 -0.10 1.47 16.66
N GLU A 15 -0.55 0.21 16.62
CA GLU A 15 -0.09 -0.81 17.56
C GLU A 15 1.19 -1.49 17.09
N ASP A 16 1.31 -1.72 15.79
CA ASP A 16 2.45 -2.43 15.23
C ASP A 16 2.66 -2.03 13.79
N THR A 17 3.87 -2.18 13.28
CA THR A 17 4.19 -1.86 11.90
C THR A 17 4.98 -3.00 11.25
N ILE A 18 4.81 -3.15 9.95
CA ILE A 18 5.57 -4.13 9.17
C ILE A 18 5.94 -3.51 7.83
N GLU A 19 7.16 -3.78 7.40
CA GLU A 19 7.61 -3.38 6.07
C GLU A 19 7.36 -4.52 5.09
N CYS A 20 6.83 -4.19 3.92
CA CYS A 20 6.58 -5.19 2.88
C CYS A 20 6.82 -4.60 1.50
N GLY A 21 7.04 -5.48 0.52
CA GLY A 21 7.12 -5.06 -0.87
C GLY A 21 5.74 -4.80 -1.44
N ILE A 22 5.70 -4.08 -2.55
CA ILE A 22 4.47 -3.82 -3.31
C ILE A 22 4.73 -4.09 -4.79
N VAL A 23 3.81 -4.79 -5.45
CA VAL A 23 3.92 -5.09 -6.87
C VAL A 23 3.40 -3.91 -7.68
N LEU A 24 4.29 -3.29 -8.44
CA LEU A 24 4.00 -2.08 -9.22
C LEU A 24 4.35 -2.28 -10.68
N THR A 25 3.65 -1.55 -11.55
CA THR A 25 4.02 -1.44 -12.96
C THR A 25 5.13 -0.38 -13.12
N GLY A 26 5.76 -0.35 -14.29
CA GLY A 26 6.80 0.63 -14.57
C GLY A 26 6.33 2.08 -14.47
N THR A 27 5.13 2.38 -14.97
CA THR A 27 4.56 3.73 -14.90
C THR A 27 4.21 4.13 -13.48
N GLU A 28 3.78 3.18 -12.65
CA GLU A 28 3.54 3.44 -11.23
C GLU A 28 4.82 3.81 -10.50
N VAL A 29 5.90 3.07 -10.75
CA VAL A 29 7.21 3.37 -10.16
C VAL A 29 7.67 4.77 -10.51
N LYS A 30 7.53 5.14 -11.78
CA LYS A 30 7.94 6.47 -12.27
C LYS A 30 7.12 7.60 -11.62
N SER A 31 5.80 7.40 -11.49
CA SER A 31 4.93 8.38 -10.84
C SER A 31 5.28 8.54 -9.36
N ILE A 32 5.55 7.44 -8.66
CA ILE A 32 5.95 7.49 -7.25
C ILE A 32 7.28 8.23 -7.09
N ARG A 33 8.24 8.01 -7.98
CA ARG A 33 9.52 8.74 -7.94
C ARG A 33 9.34 10.24 -8.10
N ASP A 34 8.32 10.64 -8.86
CA ASP A 34 7.96 12.04 -9.03
C ASP A 34 7.11 12.59 -7.89
N GLY A 35 6.85 11.78 -6.86
CA GLY A 35 6.03 12.18 -5.73
C GLY A 35 4.54 12.25 -6.03
N ARG A 36 4.09 11.63 -7.12
CA ARG A 36 2.71 11.72 -7.60
C ARG A 36 1.87 10.52 -7.17
N ALA A 37 1.81 10.31 -5.88
CA ALA A 37 0.99 9.27 -5.26
C ALA A 37 0.44 9.77 -3.95
N ASN A 38 -0.69 9.22 -3.53
CA ASN A 38 -1.38 9.62 -2.31
C ASN A 38 -1.91 8.38 -1.59
N LEU A 39 -1.59 8.27 -0.31
CA LEU A 39 -2.03 7.16 0.55
C LEU A 39 -3.31 7.50 1.33
N LYS A 40 -3.87 8.69 1.13
CA LYS A 40 -5.09 9.10 1.83
C LYS A 40 -6.21 8.12 1.57
N ASP A 41 -6.91 7.73 2.62
CA ASP A 41 -8.04 6.80 2.57
C ASP A 41 -7.68 5.41 2.04
N SER A 42 -6.38 5.09 2.01
CA SER A 42 -5.91 3.76 1.63
C SER A 42 -5.98 2.80 2.80
N TYR A 43 -6.18 1.55 2.49
CA TYR A 43 -6.17 0.47 3.48
C TYR A 43 -5.75 -0.83 2.80
N ALA A 44 -5.45 -1.84 3.60
CA ALA A 44 -5.10 -3.15 3.05
C ALA A 44 -6.13 -4.18 3.47
N ILE A 45 -6.36 -5.15 2.59
CA ILE A 45 -7.28 -6.26 2.84
C ILE A 45 -6.54 -7.58 2.63
N ILE A 46 -7.02 -8.62 3.31
CA ILE A 46 -6.52 -9.98 3.15
C ILE A 46 -7.60 -10.78 2.42
N ARG A 47 -7.22 -11.38 1.29
CA ARG A 47 -8.12 -12.21 0.48
C ARG A 47 -7.35 -13.43 -0.01
N ASN A 48 -7.89 -14.62 0.26
CA ASN A 48 -7.26 -15.89 -0.15
C ASN A 48 -5.80 -16.01 0.27
N ASN A 49 -5.49 -15.60 1.51
CA ASN A 49 -4.14 -15.61 2.07
C ASN A 49 -3.15 -14.70 1.32
N GLU A 50 -3.68 -13.68 0.64
CA GLU A 50 -2.86 -12.64 0.02
C GLU A 50 -3.32 -11.29 0.53
N VAL A 51 -2.39 -10.31 0.58
CA VAL A 51 -2.68 -8.97 1.08
C VAL A 51 -2.64 -7.99 -0.09
N PHE A 52 -3.65 -7.14 -0.17
CA PHE A 52 -3.78 -6.13 -1.23
C PHE A 52 -3.93 -4.74 -0.62
N LEU A 53 -3.19 -3.80 -1.17
CA LEU A 53 -3.36 -2.38 -0.86
C LEU A 53 -4.44 -1.83 -1.79
N VAL A 54 -5.49 -1.25 -1.21
CA VAL A 54 -6.62 -0.71 -1.97
C VAL A 54 -6.79 0.78 -1.73
N ASN A 55 -7.35 1.43 -2.72
CA ASN A 55 -7.69 2.85 -2.70
C ASN A 55 -6.49 3.79 -2.64
N THR A 56 -5.28 3.31 -2.97
CA THR A 56 -4.10 4.15 -3.11
C THR A 56 -4.10 4.76 -4.50
N HIS A 57 -4.00 6.08 -4.56
CA HIS A 57 -3.95 6.80 -5.83
C HIS A 57 -2.50 6.97 -6.27
N ILE A 58 -2.18 6.46 -7.45
CA ILE A 58 -0.89 6.67 -8.13
C ILE A 58 -1.21 7.30 -9.47
N SER A 59 -0.85 8.56 -9.65
CA SER A 59 -1.19 9.32 -10.86
C SER A 59 -0.63 8.68 -12.12
N HIS A 60 -1.29 8.89 -13.24
CA HIS A 60 -0.75 8.48 -14.53
C HIS A 60 0.62 9.13 -14.74
N TYR A 61 1.53 8.38 -15.36
CA TYR A 61 2.80 8.92 -15.81
C TYR A 61 2.59 9.49 -17.20
N GLU A 62 2.74 10.80 -17.36
CA GLU A 62 2.37 11.49 -18.60
C GLU A 62 3.04 10.94 -19.86
N GLN A 63 4.28 10.47 -19.74
CA GLN A 63 5.01 9.89 -20.84
C GLN A 63 4.66 8.41 -21.09
N GLY A 64 3.74 7.83 -20.32
CA GLY A 64 3.37 6.42 -20.43
C GLY A 64 2.38 6.10 -21.53
N ASN A 65 1.69 7.10 -22.08
CA ASN A 65 0.71 6.90 -23.16
C ASN A 65 -0.35 5.84 -22.82
N ILE A 66 -0.62 4.97 -23.79
CA ILE A 66 -1.63 3.92 -23.66
C ILE A 66 -1.21 2.79 -22.71
N PHE A 67 0.06 2.75 -22.32
CA PHE A 67 0.57 1.72 -21.41
C PHE A 67 0.51 2.15 -19.94
N ASN A 68 -0.25 3.20 -19.66
CA ASN A 68 -0.42 3.66 -18.28
C ASN A 68 -1.29 2.70 -17.47
N HIS A 69 -1.19 2.83 -16.16
CA HIS A 69 -1.91 2.00 -15.18
C HIS A 69 -3.24 2.65 -14.78
N ASP A 70 -4.13 1.86 -14.20
CA ASP A 70 -5.30 2.38 -13.48
C ASP A 70 -4.80 3.05 -12.20
N GLU A 71 -5.20 4.30 -11.98
CA GLU A 71 -4.70 5.11 -10.89
C GLU A 71 -5.01 4.55 -9.50
N THR A 72 -6.11 3.83 -9.36
CA THR A 72 -6.57 3.29 -8.07
C THR A 72 -6.68 1.77 -8.04
N ARG A 73 -5.99 1.07 -8.93
CA ARG A 73 -6.06 -0.39 -8.95
C ARG A 73 -5.57 -0.98 -7.62
N SER A 74 -6.10 -2.14 -7.26
CA SER A 74 -5.61 -2.89 -6.10
C SER A 74 -4.20 -3.42 -6.40
N ARG A 75 -3.29 -3.30 -5.44
CA ARG A 75 -1.90 -3.69 -5.61
C ARG A 75 -1.51 -4.71 -4.57
N LYS A 76 -0.89 -5.79 -5.03
CA LYS A 76 -0.49 -6.87 -4.14
C LYS A 76 0.70 -6.44 -3.28
N LEU A 77 0.61 -6.74 -1.99
CA LEU A 77 1.70 -6.56 -1.05
C LEU A 77 2.43 -7.88 -0.86
N LEU A 78 3.76 -7.83 -0.79
CA LEU A 78 4.59 -9.01 -0.69
C LEU A 78 4.95 -9.29 0.77
N LEU A 79 4.36 -10.35 1.30
CA LEU A 79 4.55 -10.80 2.68
C LEU A 79 4.70 -12.32 2.68
N HIS A 80 5.43 -12.84 3.64
CA HIS A 80 5.52 -14.28 3.82
C HIS A 80 4.20 -14.82 4.37
N LYS A 81 3.88 -16.07 4.04
CA LYS A 81 2.64 -16.71 4.52
C LYS A 81 2.51 -16.67 6.04
N LYS A 82 3.61 -16.89 6.76
CA LYS A 82 3.62 -16.83 8.23
C LYS A 82 3.23 -15.46 8.73
N GLU A 83 3.70 -14.40 8.07
CA GLU A 83 3.35 -13.03 8.41
C GLU A 83 1.87 -12.75 8.16
N ILE A 84 1.35 -13.21 7.03
CA ILE A 84 -0.06 -13.03 6.66
C ILE A 84 -0.97 -13.71 7.68
N LEU A 85 -0.65 -14.95 8.06
CA LEU A 85 -1.44 -15.71 9.05
C LEU A 85 -1.44 -14.99 10.40
N LYS A 86 -0.29 -14.52 10.83
CA LYS A 86 -0.15 -13.80 12.10
C LYS A 86 -0.95 -12.50 12.10
N ILE A 87 -0.87 -11.74 11.01
CA ILE A 87 -1.62 -10.49 10.87
C ILE A 87 -3.12 -10.76 10.83
N ASN A 88 -3.53 -11.78 10.09
CA ASN A 88 -4.94 -12.16 9.98
C ASN A 88 -5.53 -12.53 11.33
N ASP A 89 -4.78 -13.29 12.13
CA ASP A 89 -5.20 -13.66 13.47
C ASP A 89 -5.37 -12.44 14.37
N LYS A 90 -4.42 -11.51 14.33
CA LYS A 90 -4.50 -10.26 15.10
C LYS A 90 -5.72 -9.42 14.69
N ILE A 91 -5.95 -9.27 13.41
CA ILE A 91 -7.08 -8.51 12.88
C ILE A 91 -8.39 -9.13 13.36
N SER A 92 -8.52 -10.45 13.22
CA SER A 92 -9.74 -11.17 13.60
C SER A 92 -10.02 -11.10 15.10
N GLN A 93 -8.98 -11.24 15.93
CA GLN A 93 -9.13 -11.30 17.37
C GLN A 93 -9.30 -9.93 18.01
N GLN A 94 -8.67 -8.91 17.48
CA GLN A 94 -8.62 -7.58 18.09
C GLN A 94 -9.40 -6.52 17.31
N GLY A 95 -9.98 -6.85 16.18
CA GLY A 95 -10.73 -5.91 15.36
C GLY A 95 -9.85 -4.81 14.76
N LEU A 96 -8.62 -5.14 14.39
CA LEU A 96 -7.67 -4.17 13.86
C LEU A 96 -7.87 -3.94 12.37
N THR A 97 -7.35 -2.82 11.88
CA THR A 97 -7.35 -2.44 10.47
C THR A 97 -5.91 -2.28 10.00
N LEU A 98 -5.64 -2.65 8.76
CA LEU A 98 -4.35 -2.45 8.12
C LEU A 98 -4.38 -1.15 7.32
N VAL A 99 -3.47 -0.23 7.65
CA VAL A 99 -3.35 1.03 6.91
C VAL A 99 -1.90 1.27 6.51
N PRO A 100 -1.65 1.82 5.31
CA PRO A 100 -0.29 2.17 4.92
C PRO A 100 0.13 3.45 5.64
N LEU A 101 1.36 3.46 6.15
CA LEU A 101 1.92 4.64 6.82
C LEU A 101 2.82 5.43 5.90
N LYS A 102 3.61 4.75 5.09
CA LYS A 102 4.47 5.40 4.10
C LYS A 102 4.91 4.41 3.03
N MET A 103 5.28 4.97 1.90
CA MET A 103 5.78 4.22 0.77
C MET A 103 7.12 4.82 0.34
N TYR A 104 8.14 3.99 0.12
CA TYR A 104 9.48 4.47 -0.18
C TYR A 104 10.26 3.43 -0.97
N PHE A 105 11.34 3.89 -1.62
CA PHE A 105 12.26 2.99 -2.31
C PHE A 105 13.39 2.61 -1.39
N LYS A 106 13.71 1.33 -1.38
CA LYS A 106 14.79 0.77 -0.57
C LYS A 106 15.89 0.26 -1.49
N LYS A 107 17.12 0.60 -1.17
CA LYS A 107 18.27 0.12 -1.92
C LYS A 107 18.67 -1.29 -1.52
#